data_643a5f6d5a530f956701477ecbac85f3
#
_entry.id   643a5f6d5a530f956701477ecbac85f3
#
_cell.length_a   1.000
_cell.length_b   1.000
_cell.length_c   1.000
_cell.angle_alpha   90.00
_cell.angle_beta   90.00
_cell.angle_gamma   90.00
#
_symmetry.space_group_name_H-M   'P 1'
#
loop_
_entity.id
_entity.type
_entity.pdbx_description
1 polymer ?
#
loop_
_entity_poly.entity_id
_entity_poly.type
_entity_poly.pdbx_seq_one_letter_code
_entity_poly.pdbx_strand_id
1 'polypeptide(L)'
;MIGLPSNTRVWIVAGHTDMRKGFDGLAALVQIALAENPFCGHVFVFRGRRGDILKVLWFDGQGLMLLAKRLERGRFVWPQADSGRVSLTPAQLSMLLEGIDWRMPTRTHRPELAA
;
A
#
# COMPACT_ATOMS: atom_id res chain seq x y z
N MET A 1 -4.45 11.05 2.21
CA MET A 1 -3.02 10.81 2.43
C MET A 1 -2.23 11.96 1.86
N ILE A 2 -1.11 12.29 2.47
CA ILE A 2 -0.24 13.35 1.99
C ILE A 2 0.25 13.03 0.58
N GLY A 3 0.33 14.04 -0.27
CA GLY A 3 0.85 13.88 -1.62
C GLY A 3 2.27 13.32 -1.63
N LEU A 4 2.50 12.32 -2.46
CA LEU A 4 3.81 11.69 -2.61
C LEU A 4 4.51 12.23 -3.85
N PRO A 5 5.86 12.34 -3.83
CA PRO A 5 6.60 12.65 -5.04
C PRO A 5 6.28 11.67 -6.17
N SER A 6 6.31 12.16 -7.40
CA SER A 6 5.89 11.36 -8.57
C SER A 6 6.73 10.10 -8.80
N ASN A 7 7.97 10.08 -8.30
CA ASN A 7 8.86 8.92 -8.42
C ASN A 7 8.78 7.97 -7.21
N THR A 8 7.87 8.22 -6.29
CA THR A 8 7.70 7.37 -5.12
C THR A 8 7.13 6.01 -5.55
N ARG A 9 7.77 4.95 -5.10
CA ARG A 9 7.28 3.59 -5.31
C ARG A 9 6.47 3.16 -4.10
N VAL A 10 5.42 2.41 -4.35
CA VAL A 10 4.56 1.84 -3.33
C VAL A 10 4.64 0.33 -3.46
N TRP A 11 5.03 -0.33 -2.39
CA TRP A 11 5.18 -1.78 -2.36
C TRP A 11 4.16 -2.39 -1.42
N ILE A 12 3.46 -3.42 -1.87
CA ILE A 12 2.64 -4.27 -0.98
C ILE A 12 3.47 -5.49 -0.63
N VAL A 13 3.64 -5.71 0.67
CA VAL A 13 4.30 -6.92 1.18
C VAL A 13 3.35 -8.10 1.03
N ALA A 14 3.82 -9.17 0.39
CA ALA A 14 3.01 -10.36 0.19
C ALA A 14 2.67 -11.05 1.52
N GLY A 15 1.51 -11.74 1.54
CA GLY A 15 1.06 -12.47 2.71
C GLY A 15 0.45 -11.57 3.76
N HIS A 16 0.18 -12.15 4.91
CA HIS A 16 -0.44 -11.45 6.02
C HIS A 16 0.62 -10.96 7.00
N THR A 17 0.42 -9.76 7.52
CA THR A 17 1.27 -9.17 8.55
C THR A 17 0.48 -9.10 9.85
N ASP A 18 1.15 -9.35 10.97
CA ASP A 18 0.56 -9.14 12.29
C ASP A 18 0.32 -7.63 12.48
N MET A 19 -0.94 -7.24 12.55
CA MET A 19 -1.35 -5.83 12.67
C MET A 19 -1.03 -5.21 14.03
N ARG A 20 -0.48 -5.97 14.96
CA ARG A 20 0.03 -5.44 16.23
C ARG A 20 1.41 -4.81 16.09
N LYS A 21 2.12 -5.10 15.00
CA LYS A 21 3.44 -4.53 14.75
C LYS A 21 3.35 -3.01 14.57
N GLY A 22 4.27 -2.31 15.22
CA GLY A 22 4.43 -0.86 15.08
C GLY A 22 5.62 -0.50 14.20
N PHE A 23 6.17 0.69 14.41
CA PHE A 23 7.25 1.23 13.59
C PHE A 23 8.42 0.27 13.41
N ASP A 24 8.98 -0.21 14.51
CA ASP A 24 10.21 -1.03 14.47
C ASP A 24 9.95 -2.40 13.87
N GLY A 25 8.85 -3.04 14.26
CA GLY A 25 8.48 -4.35 13.73
C GLY A 25 8.22 -4.32 12.23
N LEU A 26 7.52 -3.28 11.76
CA LEU A 26 7.25 -3.14 10.32
C LEU A 26 8.50 -2.76 9.55
N ALA A 27 9.35 -1.88 10.09
CA ALA A 27 10.63 -1.54 9.46
C ALA A 27 11.52 -2.78 9.33
N ALA A 28 11.59 -3.60 10.35
CA ALA A 28 12.34 -4.86 10.29
C ALA A 28 11.78 -5.79 9.22
N LEU A 29 10.46 -5.86 9.08
CA LEU A 29 9.80 -6.68 8.07
C LEU A 29 10.14 -6.20 6.65
N VAL A 30 10.20 -4.89 6.41
CA VAL A 30 10.64 -4.33 5.13
C VAL A 30 12.04 -4.82 4.77
N GLN A 31 12.95 -4.79 5.73
CA GLN A 31 14.32 -5.25 5.51
C GLN A 31 14.38 -6.74 5.20
N ILE A 32 13.64 -7.55 5.96
CA ILE A 32 13.68 -9.01 5.86
C ILE A 32 12.92 -9.50 4.62
N ALA A 33 11.68 -9.04 4.45
CA ALA A 33 10.81 -9.57 3.39
C ALA A 33 11.10 -8.98 2.02
N LEU A 34 11.52 -7.72 1.95
CA LEU A 34 11.72 -7.02 0.69
C LEU A 34 13.18 -6.71 0.39
N ALA A 35 14.08 -6.91 1.34
CA ALA A 35 15.47 -6.49 1.25
C ALA A 35 15.58 -4.99 0.89
N GLU A 36 14.68 -4.18 1.44
CA GLU A 36 14.62 -2.75 1.20
C GLU A 36 14.97 -1.96 2.45
N ASN A 37 15.39 -0.73 2.26
CA ASN A 37 15.65 0.19 3.35
C ASN A 37 14.33 0.89 3.71
N PRO A 38 13.81 0.74 4.94
CA PRO A 38 12.57 1.40 5.34
C PRO A 38 12.67 2.93 5.36
N PHE A 39 13.88 3.49 5.33
CA PHE A 39 14.13 4.94 5.32
C PHE A 39 14.38 5.49 3.91
N CYS A 40 14.08 4.73 2.86
CA CYS A 40 14.37 5.13 1.48
C CYS A 40 13.38 6.14 0.90
N GLY A 41 12.29 6.45 1.60
CA GLY A 41 11.25 7.34 1.12
C GLY A 41 10.14 6.66 0.32
N HIS A 42 10.30 5.39 -0.01
CA HIS A 42 9.22 4.63 -0.63
C HIS A 42 8.19 4.19 0.41
N VAL A 43 7.03 3.79 -0.07
CA VAL A 43 5.88 3.46 0.77
C VAL A 43 5.71 1.95 0.82
N PHE A 44 5.47 1.43 2.01
CA PHE A 44 5.30 -0.01 2.23
C PHE A 44 3.93 -0.27 2.84
N VAL A 45 3.16 -1.16 2.21
CA VAL A 45 1.79 -1.49 2.61
C VAL A 45 1.76 -2.92 3.14
N PHE A 46 1.12 -3.09 4.27
CA PHE A 46 1.01 -4.37 4.97
C PHE A 46 -0.45 -4.74 5.13
N ARG A 47 -0.77 -5.98 4.82
CA ARG A 47 -2.13 -6.51 4.87
C ARG A 47 -2.37 -7.26 6.16
N GLY A 48 -3.48 -6.96 6.83
CA GLY A 48 -3.97 -7.78 7.94
C GLY A 48 -4.64 -9.06 7.45
N ARG A 49 -4.76 -10.03 8.35
CA ARG A 49 -5.26 -11.37 8.02
C ARG A 49 -6.63 -11.36 7.37
N ARG A 50 -7.57 -10.57 7.89
CA ARG A 50 -8.94 -10.52 7.38
C ARG A 50 -9.10 -9.67 6.12
N GLY A 51 -8.08 -8.92 5.75
CA GLY A 51 -8.11 -8.06 4.58
C GLY A 51 -8.84 -6.74 4.75
N ASP A 52 -9.36 -6.44 5.93
CA ASP A 52 -10.08 -5.20 6.25
C ASP A 52 -9.23 -4.16 6.98
N ILE A 53 -8.03 -4.54 7.38
CA ILE A 53 -7.07 -3.66 8.04
C ILE A 53 -5.80 -3.62 7.21
N LEU A 54 -5.25 -2.43 7.01
CA LEU A 54 -3.93 -2.26 6.44
C LEU A 54 -3.12 -1.29 7.27
N LYS A 55 -1.82 -1.40 7.15
CA LYS A 55 -0.89 -0.39 7.65
C LYS A 55 0.01 0.06 6.54
N VAL A 56 0.38 1.34 6.57
CA VAL A 56 1.26 1.95 5.58
C VAL A 56 2.41 2.61 6.33
N LEU A 57 3.63 2.26 5.95
CA LEU A 57 4.85 2.78 6.57
C LEU A 57 5.67 3.52 5.52
N TRP A 58 6.13 4.73 5.82
CA TRP A 58 7.04 5.46 4.96
C TRP A 58 7.86 6.45 5.78
N PHE A 59 9.03 6.78 5.26
CA PHE A 59 9.90 7.80 5.85
C PHE A 59 9.70 9.11 5.09
N ASP A 60 9.35 10.17 5.82
CA ASP A 60 9.03 11.47 5.21
C ASP A 60 10.22 12.41 5.09
N GLY A 61 11.40 11.93 5.44
CA GLY A 61 12.64 12.72 5.46
C GLY A 61 13.10 13.09 6.85
N GLN A 62 12.22 13.01 7.83
CA GLN A 62 12.53 13.29 9.24
C GLN A 62 12.20 12.11 10.15
N GLY A 63 11.10 11.45 9.91
CA GLY A 63 10.62 10.38 10.76
C GLY A 63 9.85 9.34 9.99
N LEU A 64 9.65 8.20 10.62
CA LEU A 64 8.78 7.18 10.09
C LEU A 64 7.33 7.58 10.34
N MET A 65 6.54 7.51 9.28
CA MET A 65 5.10 7.72 9.32
C MET A 65 4.41 6.37 9.28
N LEU A 66 3.40 6.20 10.08
CA LEU A 66 2.62 4.97 10.12
C LEU A 66 1.14 5.31 10.08
N LEU A 67 0.46 4.84 9.04
CA LEU A 67 -0.97 4.94 8.88
C LEU A 67 -1.58 3.57 9.13
N ALA A 68 -2.64 3.51 9.90
CA ALA A 68 -3.45 2.31 10.04
C ALA A 68 -4.88 2.64 9.64
N LYS A 69 -5.47 1.79 8.80
CA LYS A 69 -6.86 1.97 8.37
C LYS A 69 -7.60 0.66 8.43
N ARG A 70 -8.79 0.69 9.02
CA ARG A 70 -9.73 -0.42 9.03
C ARG A 70 -10.99 -0.01 8.31
N LEU A 71 -11.39 -0.79 7.31
CA LEU A 71 -12.71 -0.60 6.69
C LEU A 71 -13.77 -1.12 7.63
N GLU A 72 -14.79 -0.31 7.86
CA GLU A 72 -15.91 -0.73 8.72
C GLU A 72 -16.84 -1.70 7.99
N ARG A 73 -16.79 -1.72 6.66
CA ARG A 73 -17.50 -2.69 5.81
C ARG A 73 -16.61 -3.15 4.69
N GLY A 74 -16.64 -4.45 4.40
CA GLY A 74 -15.92 -5.03 3.30
C GLY A 74 -14.43 -5.17 3.56
N ARG A 75 -13.70 -5.33 2.48
CA ARG A 75 -12.26 -5.57 2.48
C ARG A 75 -11.60 -4.70 1.44
N PHE A 76 -10.33 -4.40 1.68
CA PHE A 76 -9.49 -3.81 0.63
C PHE A 76 -9.31 -4.82 -0.51
N VAL A 77 -9.01 -4.31 -1.69
CA VAL A 77 -8.70 -5.16 -2.85
C VAL A 77 -7.21 -5.48 -2.83
N TRP A 78 -6.89 -6.75 -2.59
CA TRP A 78 -5.52 -7.21 -2.48
C TRP A 78 -5.08 -7.93 -3.75
N PRO A 79 -3.80 -7.80 -4.16
CA PRO A 79 -3.29 -8.55 -5.28
C PRO A 79 -3.17 -10.04 -4.92
N GLN A 80 -3.30 -10.89 -5.93
CA GLN A 80 -2.95 -12.30 -5.81
C GLN A 80 -1.47 -12.45 -6.13
N ALA A 81 -0.62 -12.09 -5.17
CA ALA A 81 0.81 -12.12 -5.39
C ALA A 81 1.38 -13.45 -4.95
N ASP A 82 2.02 -14.13 -5.86
CA ASP A 82 2.76 -15.35 -5.58
C ASP A 82 4.21 -15.06 -5.18
N SER A 83 4.65 -13.85 -5.36
CA SER A 83 6.02 -13.44 -5.07
C SER A 83 6.04 -12.22 -4.17
N GLY A 84 7.10 -12.09 -3.42
CA GLY A 84 7.33 -11.22 -2.27
C GLY A 84 6.72 -9.82 -2.26
N ARG A 85 6.47 -9.19 -3.40
CA ARG A 85 5.97 -7.83 -3.42
C ARG A 85 5.22 -7.49 -4.70
N VAL A 86 4.31 -6.51 -4.59
CA VAL A 86 3.59 -5.92 -5.72
C VAL A 86 3.82 -4.42 -5.67
N SER A 87 4.12 -3.83 -6.82
CA SER A 87 4.34 -2.39 -6.94
C SER A 87 3.05 -1.68 -7.35
N LEU A 88 2.76 -0.57 -6.70
CA LEU A 88 1.65 0.32 -7.04
C LEU A 88 2.17 1.71 -7.39
N THR A 89 1.42 2.43 -8.21
CA THR A 89 1.60 3.87 -8.34
C THR A 89 0.98 4.59 -7.14
N PRO A 90 1.36 5.84 -6.87
CA PRO A 90 0.67 6.63 -5.85
C PRO A 90 -0.84 6.74 -6.08
N ALA A 91 -1.28 6.82 -7.33
CA ALA A 91 -2.71 6.86 -7.65
C ALA A 91 -3.39 5.54 -7.28
N GLN A 92 -2.75 4.41 -7.57
CA GLN A 92 -3.28 3.11 -7.18
C GLN A 92 -3.32 2.94 -5.66
N LEU A 93 -2.34 3.47 -4.93
CA LEU A 93 -2.40 3.49 -3.47
C LEU A 93 -3.63 4.23 -2.96
N SER A 94 -3.92 5.38 -3.54
CA SER A 94 -5.11 6.15 -3.16
C SER A 94 -6.39 5.33 -3.36
N MET A 95 -6.50 4.62 -4.47
CA MET A 95 -7.64 3.73 -4.74
C MET A 95 -7.70 2.58 -3.74
N LEU A 96 -6.56 1.96 -3.44
CA LEU A 96 -6.49 0.90 -2.43
C LEU A 96 -7.02 1.40 -1.09
N LEU A 97 -6.57 2.57 -0.65
CA LEU A 97 -6.96 3.15 0.64
C LEU A 97 -8.46 3.47 0.71
N GLU A 98 -9.09 3.74 -0.42
CA GLU A 98 -10.52 4.00 -0.49
C GLU A 98 -11.37 2.75 -0.64
N GLY A 99 -10.74 1.58 -0.72
CA GLY A 99 -11.44 0.32 -0.95
C GLY A 99 -11.92 0.15 -2.38
N ILE A 100 -11.33 0.87 -3.33
CA ILE A 100 -11.67 0.80 -4.75
C ILE A 100 -10.73 -0.21 -5.43
N ASP A 101 -11.25 -0.91 -6.42
CA ASP A 101 -10.44 -1.84 -7.20
C ASP A 101 -9.43 -1.07 -8.05
N TRP A 102 -8.18 -1.06 -7.61
CA TRP A 102 -7.08 -0.37 -8.25
C TRP A 102 -6.47 -1.17 -9.41
N ARG A 103 -6.82 -2.45 -9.53
CA ARG A 103 -6.23 -3.35 -10.54
C ARG A 103 -6.76 -3.04 -11.93
N MET A 104 -8.05 -2.71 -12.03
CA MET A 104 -8.72 -2.42 -13.29
C MET A 104 -9.64 -1.22 -13.13
N PRO A 105 -9.07 -0.01 -12.95
CA PRO A 105 -9.91 1.17 -12.79
C PRO A 105 -10.73 1.43 -14.05
N THR A 106 -12.05 1.63 -13.87
CA THR A 106 -12.94 1.97 -14.97
C THR A 106 -12.92 3.49 -15.15
N ARG A 107 -12.64 3.92 -16.38
CA ARG A 107 -12.73 5.34 -16.72
C ARG A 107 -14.19 5.72 -16.88
N THR A 108 -14.56 6.85 -16.30
CA THR A 108 -15.91 7.40 -16.46
C THR A 108 -16.10 8.04 -17.83
N HIS A 109 -15.00 8.37 -18.50
CA HIS A 109 -15.01 8.95 -19.83
C HIS A 109 -14.09 8.16 -20.75
N ARG A 110 -14.62 7.74 -21.91
CA ARG A 110 -13.85 7.01 -22.92
C ARG A 110 -13.74 7.87 -24.17
N PRO A 111 -12.53 8.23 -24.60
CA PRO A 111 -12.36 9.07 -25.78
C PRO A 111 -13.00 8.48 -27.05
N GLU A 112 -12.94 7.17 -27.23
CA GLU A 112 -13.53 6.49 -28.39
C GLU A 112 -15.04 6.54 -28.41
N LEU A 113 -15.69 6.83 -27.29
CA LEU A 113 -17.12 6.95 -27.17
C LEU A 113 -17.59 8.40 -27.17
N ALA A 114 -16.65 9.33 -27.10
CA ALA A 114 -16.96 10.76 -27.08
C ALA A 114 -17.24 11.34 -28.47
N ALA A 115 -17.03 10.55 -29.47
CA ALA A 115 -17.27 10.99 -30.84
C ALA A 115 -18.75 11.14 -31.13
#